data_d43ce439faf080ed8a5abb10a0b6d9d8
#
_entry.id   d43ce439faf080ed8a5abb10a0b6d9d8
#
_cell.length_a   1.000
_cell.length_b   1.000
_cell.length_c   1.000
_cell.angle_alpha   90.00
_cell.angle_beta   90.00
_cell.angle_gamma   90.00
#
_symmetry.space_group_name_H-M   'P 1'
#
loop_
_entity.id
_entity.type
_entity.pdbx_description
1 polymer ?
#
loop_
_entity_poly.entity_id
_entity_poly.type
_entity_poly.pdbx_seq_one_letter_code
_entity_poly.pdbx_strand_id
1 'polypeptide(L)'
;MKYLILFLLLSFAGQASGQVNASFYVSTAGSDSNPGTQAAPWRTIQHAADTARAGSIVNVRGGIYEELVTISVSGNANDGFITFRSYPGETAVLDAAHLTPAGRQGILTIHNRSYVRIEGFEIRNFHTAEHDLAPLGIDVSGSGSHIELLKNNVHHIQQTFPGRDKPGSGGNGFGIAVYGTDAKTPITDLVIDGNEVHHLKTGSSESLVVNGNVTNFRITHNVVHDNNNIGIDVIGFEHTAPDPAVDQARDGAVSGNLVYNITSRGNPAYRNDESSDGIYVDGGTRILIEQNVIHDVDFGIELASEHQNRATSYIMARNNLIYHSHTAGVSIGGYAPERGHTDHCIVVNNTLYENDTSATGSGEFQMQWNMADNIFENNIVYAGPRCLMTLNRSQVDKNRPPAIIDHNLYYCVSGARASTWSGASNTVTGFDKYVVATGNDRHSHFSDPRFVDPAKNDFHLQSDSPALAAGTTDEVPMGELDLEGSPRVKSGKIDIGCYQRRIYVGSE
;
A
#
# COMPACT_ATOMS: atom_id res chain seq x y z
N MET A 1 -5.03 -19.66 -24.83
CA MET A 1 -6.16 -18.73 -25.05
C MET A 1 -5.67 -17.36 -24.60
N LYS A 2 -5.34 -16.48 -25.50
CA LYS A 2 -4.70 -15.17 -25.19
C LYS A 2 -5.71 -14.27 -24.49
N TYR A 3 -5.49 -13.93 -23.25
CA TYR A 3 -6.23 -12.90 -22.54
C TYR A 3 -5.52 -11.56 -22.74
N LEU A 4 -6.06 -10.75 -23.63
CA LEU A 4 -5.67 -9.35 -23.80
C LEU A 4 -6.48 -8.53 -22.80
N ILE A 5 -5.90 -8.18 -21.66
CA ILE A 5 -6.49 -7.20 -20.72
C ILE A 5 -6.09 -5.82 -21.27
N LEU A 6 -7.02 -5.18 -21.94
CA LEU A 6 -6.86 -3.81 -22.47
C LEU A 6 -7.16 -2.81 -21.35
N PHE A 7 -6.12 -2.20 -20.79
CA PHE A 7 -6.29 -1.02 -19.94
C PHE A 7 -6.51 0.19 -20.84
N LEU A 8 -7.74 0.69 -20.87
CA LEU A 8 -8.10 1.91 -21.61
C LEU A 8 -7.67 3.13 -20.80
N LEU A 9 -6.60 3.81 -21.21
CA LEU A 9 -6.30 5.17 -20.77
C LEU A 9 -7.28 6.13 -21.45
N LEU A 10 -8.33 6.53 -20.73
CA LEU A 10 -9.23 7.59 -21.15
C LEU A 10 -8.61 8.95 -20.81
N SER A 11 -8.05 9.61 -21.81
CA SER A 11 -7.70 11.02 -21.74
C SER A 11 -8.97 11.88 -21.81
N PHE A 12 -9.40 12.43 -20.70
CA PHE A 12 -10.46 13.43 -20.64
C PHE A 12 -9.88 14.82 -20.92
N ALA A 13 -10.07 15.31 -22.14
CA ALA A 13 -9.99 16.73 -22.45
C ALA A 13 -11.36 17.37 -22.16
N GLY A 14 -11.58 17.80 -20.93
CA GLY A 14 -12.77 18.54 -20.52
C GLY A 14 -12.57 20.05 -20.78
N GLN A 15 -13.45 20.66 -21.55
CA GLN A 15 -13.51 22.12 -21.67
C GLN A 15 -13.92 22.73 -20.33
N ALA A 16 -13.02 23.49 -19.72
CA ALA A 16 -13.29 24.27 -18.51
C ALA A 16 -14.17 25.47 -18.88
N SER A 17 -15.48 25.40 -18.64
CA SER A 17 -16.31 26.59 -18.47
C SER A 17 -15.90 27.23 -17.16
N GLY A 18 -15.45 28.49 -17.19
CA GLY A 18 -14.97 29.21 -16.00
C GLY A 18 -16.11 29.46 -15.02
N GLN A 19 -16.36 28.51 -14.15
CA GLN A 19 -17.25 28.66 -13.01
C GLN A 19 -16.44 29.34 -11.89
N VAL A 20 -16.92 30.47 -11.40
CA VAL A 20 -16.32 31.15 -10.25
C VAL A 20 -16.70 30.33 -9.01
N ASN A 21 -15.78 29.48 -8.57
CA ASN A 21 -15.94 28.71 -7.34
C ASN A 21 -16.08 29.67 -6.14
N ALA A 22 -17.13 29.53 -5.34
CA ALA A 22 -17.28 30.29 -4.12
C ALA A 22 -16.14 29.95 -3.14
N SER A 23 -15.41 30.97 -2.69
CA SER A 23 -14.33 30.79 -1.71
C SER A 23 -14.81 31.23 -0.33
N PHE A 24 -14.72 30.31 0.63
CA PHE A 24 -15.00 30.55 2.05
C PHE A 24 -13.68 30.46 2.86
N TYR A 25 -13.73 31.07 4.03
CA TYR A 25 -12.59 31.12 4.93
C TYR A 25 -12.98 30.73 6.34
N VAL A 26 -12.15 29.92 6.98
CA VAL A 26 -12.25 29.54 8.39
C VAL A 26 -11.01 30.03 9.12
N SER A 27 -11.17 30.58 10.31
CA SER A 27 -10.03 31.04 11.14
C SER A 27 -10.39 30.90 12.62
N THR A 28 -9.44 30.51 13.45
CA THR A 28 -9.60 30.44 14.92
C THR A 28 -10.02 31.79 15.54
N ALA A 29 -9.74 32.90 14.88
CA ALA A 29 -10.19 34.23 15.26
C ALA A 29 -11.53 34.64 14.63
N GLY A 30 -12.18 33.78 13.88
CA GLY A 30 -13.46 34.02 13.21
C GLY A 30 -14.69 33.87 14.11
N SER A 31 -15.87 33.88 13.48
CA SER A 31 -17.15 33.60 14.13
C SER A 31 -18.07 32.91 13.14
N ASP A 32 -18.78 31.86 13.58
CA ASP A 32 -19.72 31.13 12.73
C ASP A 32 -20.98 31.93 12.34
N SER A 33 -21.17 33.10 12.97
CA SER A 33 -22.18 34.12 12.56
C SER A 33 -21.69 34.99 11.40
N ASN A 34 -20.44 34.92 11.01
CA ASN A 34 -19.88 35.66 9.89
C ASN A 34 -20.31 35.08 8.53
N PRO A 35 -20.17 35.85 7.43
CA PRO A 35 -20.51 35.36 6.09
C PRO A 35 -19.48 34.39 5.48
N GLY A 36 -18.38 34.05 6.17
CA GLY A 36 -17.32 33.19 5.68
C GLY A 36 -16.40 33.83 4.64
N THR A 37 -16.36 35.14 4.53
CA THR A 37 -15.43 35.85 3.64
C THR A 37 -14.02 35.92 4.26
N GLN A 38 -13.01 36.27 3.46
CA GLN A 38 -11.64 36.45 3.97
C GLN A 38 -11.54 37.49 5.07
N ALA A 39 -12.33 38.57 4.98
CA ALA A 39 -12.35 39.65 5.97
C ALA A 39 -13.19 39.32 7.22
N ALA A 40 -14.18 38.43 7.09
CA ALA A 40 -15.07 37.98 8.16
C ALA A 40 -15.22 36.45 8.06
N PRO A 41 -14.20 35.66 8.46
CA PRO A 41 -14.19 34.19 8.33
C PRO A 41 -15.11 33.52 9.37
N TRP A 42 -15.52 32.32 9.07
CA TRP A 42 -16.10 31.42 10.05
C TRP A 42 -15.06 31.01 11.10
N ARG A 43 -15.54 30.48 12.22
CA ARG A 43 -14.64 30.05 13.29
C ARG A 43 -14.28 28.55 13.21
N THR A 44 -15.28 27.70 12.91
CA THR A 44 -15.14 26.25 12.99
C THR A 44 -15.15 25.62 11.59
N ILE A 45 -14.36 24.56 11.45
CA ILE A 45 -14.34 23.75 10.22
C ILE A 45 -15.69 23.01 10.11
N GLN A 46 -16.28 22.59 11.25
CA GLN A 46 -17.58 21.94 11.25
C GLN A 46 -18.68 22.85 10.66
N HIS A 47 -18.69 24.14 10.99
CA HIS A 47 -19.65 25.07 10.39
C HIS A 47 -19.51 25.14 8.85
N ALA A 48 -18.27 25.15 8.36
CA ALA A 48 -18.02 25.08 6.91
C ALA A 48 -18.48 23.73 6.32
N ALA A 49 -18.24 22.63 7.03
CA ALA A 49 -18.65 21.28 6.64
C ALA A 49 -20.17 21.09 6.55
N ASP A 50 -20.95 21.91 7.28
CA ASP A 50 -22.41 21.91 7.24
C ASP A 50 -23.00 22.89 6.22
N THR A 51 -22.20 23.90 5.78
CA THR A 51 -22.74 25.07 5.06
C THR A 51 -22.24 25.17 3.62
N ALA A 52 -21.03 24.67 3.32
CA ALA A 52 -20.43 24.75 2.00
C ALA A 52 -21.30 24.05 0.94
N ARG A 53 -21.16 24.49 -0.32
CA ARG A 53 -21.97 23.97 -1.45
C ARG A 53 -21.05 23.37 -2.51
N ALA A 54 -21.62 22.59 -3.40
CA ALA A 54 -20.90 22.04 -4.56
C ALA A 54 -20.10 23.16 -5.27
N GLY A 55 -18.84 22.85 -5.66
CA GLY A 55 -17.92 23.79 -6.27
C GLY A 55 -17.22 24.77 -5.30
N SER A 56 -17.54 24.73 -4.00
CA SER A 56 -16.91 25.63 -3.02
C SER A 56 -15.49 25.22 -2.64
N ILE A 57 -14.63 26.23 -2.38
CA ILE A 57 -13.33 26.05 -1.76
C ILE A 57 -13.35 26.69 -0.36
N VAL A 58 -13.21 25.86 0.66
CA VAL A 58 -13.06 26.28 2.06
C VAL A 58 -11.59 26.38 2.39
N ASN A 59 -11.08 27.59 2.54
CA ASN A 59 -9.71 27.89 2.92
C ASN A 59 -9.60 27.99 4.44
N VAL A 60 -9.00 27.02 5.08
CA VAL A 60 -8.81 26.98 6.53
C VAL A 60 -7.46 27.63 6.86
N ARG A 61 -7.51 28.74 7.60
CA ARG A 61 -6.31 29.49 8.01
C ARG A 61 -5.49 28.68 9.02
N GLY A 62 -4.21 28.95 9.06
CA GLY A 62 -3.30 28.36 10.03
C GLY A 62 -3.76 28.55 11.47
N GLY A 63 -3.65 27.50 12.27
CA GLY A 63 -4.06 27.48 13.66
C GLY A 63 -4.46 26.08 14.11
N ILE A 64 -4.70 25.92 15.42
CA ILE A 64 -5.12 24.68 16.04
C ILE A 64 -6.64 24.69 16.22
N TYR A 65 -7.30 23.69 15.65
CA TYR A 65 -8.74 23.48 15.72
C TYR A 65 -8.99 22.20 16.54
N GLU A 66 -9.48 22.38 17.77
CA GLU A 66 -9.82 21.27 18.66
C GLU A 66 -11.29 20.85 18.41
N GLU A 67 -11.51 20.18 17.26
CA GLU A 67 -12.85 19.72 16.86
C GLU A 67 -12.78 18.40 16.11
N LEU A 68 -13.85 17.61 16.20
CA LEU A 68 -14.08 16.44 15.34
C LEU A 68 -15.03 16.90 14.23
N VAL A 69 -14.58 16.75 12.98
CA VAL A 69 -15.28 17.28 11.81
C VAL A 69 -15.99 16.17 11.04
N THR A 70 -17.29 16.32 10.85
CA THR A 70 -18.07 15.45 9.95
C THR A 70 -18.51 16.23 8.72
N ILE A 71 -18.08 15.78 7.55
CA ILE A 71 -18.49 16.40 6.28
C ILE A 71 -19.95 16.04 5.99
N SER A 72 -20.84 17.02 6.09
CA SER A 72 -22.30 16.83 5.92
C SER A 72 -22.77 17.09 4.49
N VAL A 73 -21.90 17.63 3.63
CA VAL A 73 -22.19 18.12 2.27
C VAL A 73 -21.50 17.27 1.20
N SER A 74 -22.02 17.30 -0.02
CA SER A 74 -21.40 16.68 -1.19
C SER A 74 -21.28 17.72 -2.31
N GLY A 75 -20.21 17.60 -3.10
CA GLY A 75 -20.19 18.18 -4.43
C GLY A 75 -21.01 17.35 -5.44
N ASN A 76 -20.88 17.65 -6.70
CA ASN A 76 -21.54 16.92 -7.79
C ASN A 76 -20.79 17.09 -9.13
N ALA A 77 -21.18 16.33 -10.12
CA ALA A 77 -20.55 16.36 -11.44
C ALA A 77 -20.66 17.70 -12.17
N ASN A 78 -21.72 18.49 -11.92
CA ASN A 78 -21.96 19.76 -12.63
C ASN A 78 -21.16 20.91 -12.01
N ASP A 79 -21.16 21.00 -10.68
CA ASP A 79 -20.55 22.11 -9.92
C ASP A 79 -19.15 21.76 -9.41
N GLY A 80 -18.78 20.47 -9.40
CA GLY A 80 -17.48 19.98 -8.97
C GLY A 80 -17.37 19.67 -7.50
N PHE A 81 -16.13 19.52 -7.05
CA PHE A 81 -15.78 19.18 -5.67
C PHE A 81 -16.12 20.29 -4.67
N ILE A 82 -16.45 19.88 -3.45
CA ILE A 82 -16.25 20.74 -2.27
C ILE A 82 -14.85 20.46 -1.76
N THR A 83 -14.01 21.49 -1.74
CA THR A 83 -12.62 21.37 -1.31
C THR A 83 -12.43 22.03 0.06
N PHE A 84 -12.00 21.28 1.05
CA PHE A 84 -11.48 21.77 2.31
C PHE A 84 -9.96 21.73 2.23
N ARG A 85 -9.30 22.86 2.43
CA ARG A 85 -7.84 22.89 2.37
C ARG A 85 -7.21 23.85 3.37
N SER A 86 -6.02 23.52 3.82
CA SER A 86 -5.17 24.52 4.46
C SER A 86 -4.95 25.72 3.54
N TYR A 87 -5.01 26.92 4.08
CA TYR A 87 -4.74 28.12 3.29
C TYR A 87 -3.29 28.06 2.76
N PRO A 88 -3.04 28.38 1.48
CA PRO A 88 -1.71 28.26 0.90
C PRO A 88 -0.62 28.96 1.73
N GLY A 89 0.42 28.18 2.10
CA GLY A 89 1.53 28.65 2.93
C GLY A 89 1.25 28.68 4.44
N GLU A 90 0.09 28.20 4.87
CA GLU A 90 -0.28 28.05 6.28
C GLU A 90 -0.58 26.59 6.60
N THR A 91 -0.53 26.19 7.87
CA THR A 91 -0.90 24.86 8.33
C THR A 91 -2.13 24.94 9.23
N ALA A 92 -3.22 24.35 8.78
CA ALA A 92 -4.42 24.12 9.59
C ALA A 92 -4.29 22.77 10.30
N VAL A 93 -4.36 22.77 11.62
CA VAL A 93 -4.15 21.60 12.47
C VAL A 93 -5.47 21.19 13.10
N LEU A 94 -5.95 19.98 12.79
CA LEU A 94 -7.01 19.31 13.55
C LEU A 94 -6.35 18.51 14.68
N ASP A 95 -6.48 18.98 15.91
CA ASP A 95 -5.83 18.39 17.10
C ASP A 95 -6.87 17.83 18.06
N ALA A 96 -6.82 16.52 18.28
CA ALA A 96 -7.76 15.83 19.18
C ALA A 96 -7.15 15.48 20.55
N ALA A 97 -6.06 16.15 20.98
CA ALA A 97 -5.36 15.82 22.23
C ALA A 97 -6.27 15.82 23.48
N HIS A 98 -7.31 16.63 23.50
CA HIS A 98 -8.26 16.74 24.61
C HIS A 98 -9.62 16.11 24.30
N LEU A 99 -9.75 15.41 23.19
CA LEU A 99 -10.99 14.75 22.77
C LEU A 99 -10.87 13.25 22.98
N THR A 100 -12.01 12.60 23.21
CA THR A 100 -12.09 11.15 23.38
C THR A 100 -12.99 10.57 22.30
N PRO A 101 -12.59 9.47 21.61
CA PRO A 101 -13.43 8.85 20.61
C PRO A 101 -14.70 8.25 21.24
N ALA A 102 -15.82 8.33 20.52
CA ALA A 102 -17.08 7.72 20.87
C ALA A 102 -17.37 6.56 19.92
N GLY A 103 -16.74 5.40 20.16
CA GLY A 103 -16.78 4.24 19.27
C GLY A 103 -15.69 4.33 18.17
N ARG A 104 -16.02 3.90 16.93
CA ARG A 104 -15.20 4.14 15.74
C ARG A 104 -15.41 5.59 15.29
N GLN A 105 -14.40 6.43 15.39
CA GLN A 105 -14.58 7.86 15.13
C GLN A 105 -13.31 8.48 14.54
N GLY A 106 -13.47 9.18 13.42
CA GLY A 106 -12.45 10.01 12.81
C GLY A 106 -12.35 11.40 13.42
N ILE A 107 -11.15 11.98 13.44
CA ILE A 107 -10.99 13.43 13.62
C ILE A 107 -11.69 14.14 12.46
N LEU A 108 -11.54 13.61 11.24
CA LEU A 108 -12.29 14.02 10.07
C LEU A 108 -13.05 12.82 9.51
N THR A 109 -14.38 12.94 9.39
CA THR A 109 -15.27 11.87 8.92
C THR A 109 -15.99 12.27 7.64
N ILE A 110 -15.99 11.38 6.65
CA ILE A 110 -16.72 11.48 5.38
C ILE A 110 -17.62 10.23 5.28
N HIS A 111 -18.92 10.39 5.50
CA HIS A 111 -19.85 9.26 5.46
C HIS A 111 -20.93 9.47 4.40
N ASN A 112 -21.04 8.56 3.41
CA ASN A 112 -21.99 8.62 2.30
C ASN A 112 -21.92 9.97 1.54
N ARG A 113 -20.72 10.40 1.15
CA ARG A 113 -20.50 11.67 0.43
C ARG A 113 -19.74 11.43 -0.87
N SER A 114 -19.94 12.38 -1.79
CA SER A 114 -19.28 12.36 -3.09
C SER A 114 -18.73 13.74 -3.43
N TYR A 115 -17.71 13.78 -4.29
CA TYR A 115 -17.06 15.01 -4.73
C TYR A 115 -16.55 15.85 -3.56
N VAL A 116 -15.78 15.22 -2.67
CA VAL A 116 -15.15 15.84 -1.50
C VAL A 116 -13.64 15.75 -1.62
N ARG A 117 -12.94 16.88 -1.43
CA ARG A 117 -11.48 16.94 -1.38
C ARG A 117 -11.02 17.50 -0.04
N ILE A 118 -10.10 16.80 0.60
CA ILE A 118 -9.43 17.23 1.84
C ILE A 118 -7.95 17.36 1.53
N GLU A 119 -7.39 18.58 1.68
CA GLU A 119 -6.04 18.86 1.22
C GLU A 119 -5.21 19.67 2.24
N GLY A 120 -4.02 19.13 2.58
CA GLY A 120 -2.96 19.85 3.28
C GLY A 120 -3.20 20.09 4.76
N PHE A 121 -4.03 19.33 5.42
CA PHE A 121 -4.23 19.40 6.88
C PHE A 121 -3.15 18.61 7.64
N GLU A 122 -2.80 19.10 8.83
CA GLU A 122 -2.20 18.29 9.88
C GLU A 122 -3.32 17.75 10.79
N ILE A 123 -3.38 16.43 11.00
CA ILE A 123 -4.45 15.73 11.74
C ILE A 123 -3.78 14.83 12.78
N ARG A 124 -4.04 15.09 14.09
CA ARG A 124 -3.19 14.47 15.11
C ARG A 124 -3.81 14.28 16.49
N ASN A 125 -3.07 13.51 17.32
CA ASN A 125 -3.25 13.39 18.77
C ASN A 125 -4.60 12.81 19.20
N PHE A 126 -5.11 11.80 18.50
CA PHE A 126 -6.35 11.12 18.90
C PHE A 126 -6.02 9.75 19.48
N HIS A 127 -6.33 9.52 20.75
CA HIS A 127 -5.90 8.32 21.43
C HIS A 127 -6.93 7.75 22.40
N THR A 128 -6.83 6.43 22.65
CA THR A 128 -7.60 5.69 23.66
C THR A 128 -6.82 4.47 24.13
N ALA A 129 -7.17 4.00 25.33
CA ALA A 129 -6.76 2.70 25.87
C ALA A 129 -7.95 1.77 26.08
N GLU A 130 -9.14 2.16 25.60
CA GLU A 130 -10.36 1.36 25.74
C GLU A 130 -10.54 0.47 24.50
N HIS A 131 -10.80 -0.82 24.70
CA HIS A 131 -10.88 -1.83 23.65
C HIS A 131 -11.89 -1.50 22.54
N ASP A 132 -13.07 -1.05 22.96
CA ASP A 132 -14.22 -0.89 22.04
C ASP A 132 -14.26 0.50 21.37
N LEU A 133 -13.25 1.32 21.61
CA LEU A 133 -13.10 2.63 21.00
C LEU A 133 -12.00 2.59 19.93
N ALA A 134 -12.29 3.09 18.75
CA ALA A 134 -11.34 3.14 17.64
C ALA A 134 -11.10 4.60 17.20
N PRO A 135 -9.93 5.19 17.52
CA PRO A 135 -9.54 6.49 17.02
C PRO A 135 -9.06 6.41 15.57
N LEU A 136 -9.51 7.32 14.72
CA LEU A 136 -9.05 7.45 13.34
C LEU A 136 -8.61 8.89 13.06
N GLY A 137 -7.60 9.06 12.21
CA GLY A 137 -7.27 10.39 11.67
C GLY A 137 -8.34 10.82 10.67
N ILE A 138 -8.47 10.11 9.56
CA ILE A 138 -9.50 10.31 8.53
C ILE A 138 -10.33 9.02 8.39
N ASP A 139 -11.63 9.13 8.53
CA ASP A 139 -12.59 8.05 8.31
C ASP A 139 -13.48 8.33 7.10
N VAL A 140 -13.37 7.50 6.07
CA VAL A 140 -14.28 7.51 4.91
C VAL A 140 -15.10 6.23 4.95
N SER A 141 -16.44 6.32 4.98
CA SER A 141 -17.27 5.14 5.13
C SER A 141 -18.60 5.23 4.39
N GLY A 142 -19.25 4.07 4.22
CA GLY A 142 -20.53 3.95 3.53
C GLY A 142 -20.37 3.74 2.03
N SER A 143 -20.89 4.67 1.25
CA SER A 143 -20.79 4.72 -0.20
C SER A 143 -20.46 6.14 -0.67
N GLY A 144 -20.01 6.28 -1.93
CA GLY A 144 -19.70 7.59 -2.51
C GLY A 144 -18.76 7.51 -3.68
N SER A 145 -18.45 8.65 -4.28
CA SER A 145 -17.53 8.70 -5.41
C SER A 145 -16.76 10.02 -5.46
N HIS A 146 -15.61 10.00 -6.15
CA HIS A 146 -14.80 11.21 -6.30
C HIS A 146 -14.42 11.79 -4.94
N ILE A 147 -13.70 11.02 -4.13
CA ILE A 147 -13.18 11.43 -2.84
C ILE A 147 -11.66 11.55 -2.98
N GLU A 148 -11.11 12.68 -2.59
CA GLU A 148 -9.68 12.94 -2.70
C GLU A 148 -9.11 13.38 -1.35
N LEU A 149 -8.12 12.63 -0.86
CA LEU A 149 -7.35 12.92 0.36
C LEU A 149 -5.92 13.23 -0.08
N LEU A 150 -5.56 14.52 -0.08
CA LEU A 150 -4.35 15.00 -0.73
C LEU A 150 -3.41 15.70 0.25
N LYS A 151 -2.15 15.29 0.31
CA LYS A 151 -1.07 16.00 1.02
C LYS A 151 -1.38 16.32 2.49
N ASN A 152 -2.15 15.46 3.16
CA ASN A 152 -2.41 15.61 4.58
C ASN A 152 -1.28 14.94 5.38
N ASN A 153 -1.00 15.45 6.56
CA ASN A 153 -0.08 14.86 7.52
C ASN A 153 -0.91 14.30 8.68
N VAL A 154 -0.95 12.97 8.81
CA VAL A 154 -1.76 12.26 9.80
C VAL A 154 -0.84 11.52 10.76
N HIS A 155 -0.88 11.88 12.04
CA HIS A 155 0.05 11.30 13.00
C HIS A 155 -0.46 11.26 14.44
N HIS A 156 0.20 10.42 15.28
CA HIS A 156 -0.12 10.25 16.69
C HIS A 156 -1.59 9.85 16.94
N ILE A 157 -2.12 9.00 16.07
CA ILE A 157 -3.38 8.30 16.31
C ILE A 157 -3.03 7.00 17.05
N GLN A 158 -3.56 6.80 18.26
CA GLN A 158 -3.07 5.76 19.13
C GLN A 158 -4.18 4.96 19.81
N GLN A 159 -4.24 3.67 19.50
CA GLN A 159 -4.95 2.66 20.26
C GLN A 159 -3.92 1.89 21.13
N THR A 160 -4.03 2.00 22.43
CA THR A 160 -3.03 1.45 23.37
C THR A 160 -3.59 0.36 24.28
N PHE A 161 -4.78 -0.16 23.98
CA PHE A 161 -5.33 -1.31 24.72
C PHE A 161 -4.36 -2.50 24.61
N PRO A 162 -3.94 -3.11 25.74
CA PRO A 162 -2.82 -4.06 25.78
C PRO A 162 -3.11 -5.43 25.14
N GLY A 163 -4.25 -5.60 24.49
CA GLY A 163 -4.66 -6.91 23.99
C GLY A 163 -4.99 -7.89 25.13
N ARG A 164 -5.71 -8.96 24.79
CA ARG A 164 -5.95 -10.07 25.71
C ARG A 164 -5.03 -11.24 25.35
N ASP A 165 -5.35 -12.43 25.67
CA ASP A 165 -4.45 -13.59 25.62
C ASP A 165 -3.95 -14.04 24.23
N LYS A 166 -4.38 -13.40 23.14
CA LYS A 166 -4.00 -13.78 21.76
C LYS A 166 -3.41 -12.58 21.02
N PRO A 167 -2.36 -12.78 20.19
CA PRO A 167 -1.93 -11.79 19.21
C PRO A 167 -3.10 -11.34 18.33
N GLY A 168 -3.15 -10.07 17.95
CA GLY A 168 -4.24 -9.49 17.17
C GLY A 168 -5.54 -9.24 17.94
N SER A 169 -5.61 -9.47 19.25
CA SER A 169 -6.81 -9.20 20.08
C SER A 169 -6.82 -7.79 20.69
N GLY A 170 -6.06 -6.86 20.13
CA GLY A 170 -6.03 -5.46 20.54
C GLY A 170 -7.27 -4.69 20.14
N GLY A 171 -7.38 -3.45 20.58
CA GLY A 171 -8.33 -2.50 20.00
C GLY A 171 -7.86 -2.04 18.61
N ASN A 172 -8.70 -1.32 17.90
CA ASN A 172 -8.44 -0.83 16.55
C ASN A 172 -8.17 0.68 16.54
N GLY A 173 -7.21 1.11 15.72
CA GLY A 173 -6.91 2.51 15.47
C GLY A 173 -6.34 2.69 14.06
N PHE A 174 -6.55 3.82 13.40
CA PHE A 174 -6.19 3.99 12.00
C PHE A 174 -5.68 5.42 11.74
N GLY A 175 -4.74 5.54 10.81
CA GLY A 175 -4.39 6.85 10.26
C GLY A 175 -5.45 7.33 9.27
N ILE A 176 -5.58 6.65 8.13
CA ILE A 176 -6.58 6.87 7.09
C ILE A 176 -7.30 5.55 6.83
N ALA A 177 -8.62 5.53 7.00
CA ALA A 177 -9.43 4.34 6.78
C ALA A 177 -10.59 4.59 5.82
N VAL A 178 -10.72 3.74 4.80
CA VAL A 178 -11.80 3.77 3.82
C VAL A 178 -12.55 2.45 3.82
N TYR A 179 -13.80 2.48 4.27
CA TYR A 179 -14.64 1.31 4.46
C TYR A 179 -15.92 1.39 3.60
N GLY A 180 -15.95 0.66 2.50
CA GLY A 180 -17.13 0.54 1.65
C GLY A 180 -18.16 -0.38 2.28
N THR A 181 -19.10 0.17 3.03
CA THR A 181 -20.06 -0.60 3.84
C THR A 181 -21.44 -0.77 3.20
N ASP A 182 -21.66 -0.20 2.02
CA ASP A 182 -22.94 -0.35 1.31
C ASP A 182 -22.94 -1.59 0.41
N ALA A 183 -24.04 -2.36 0.44
CA ALA A 183 -24.17 -3.60 -0.32
C ALA A 183 -24.35 -3.40 -1.83
N LYS A 184 -24.71 -2.20 -2.30
CA LYS A 184 -25.07 -1.93 -3.69
C LYS A 184 -24.20 -0.89 -4.36
N THR A 185 -23.85 0.15 -3.61
CA THR A 185 -23.13 1.31 -4.12
C THR A 185 -21.71 1.34 -3.53
N PRO A 186 -20.67 1.15 -4.33
CA PRO A 186 -19.30 1.19 -3.82
C PRO A 186 -18.87 2.61 -3.46
N ILE A 187 -17.78 2.70 -2.71
CA ILE A 187 -16.91 3.86 -2.76
C ILE A 187 -16.07 3.70 -4.04
N THR A 188 -16.11 4.70 -4.94
CA THR A 188 -15.38 4.65 -6.22
C THR A 188 -14.69 5.95 -6.54
N ASP A 189 -13.72 5.92 -7.47
CA ASP A 189 -12.94 7.09 -7.87
C ASP A 189 -12.28 7.78 -6.65
N LEU A 190 -11.69 6.95 -5.80
CA LEU A 190 -10.99 7.38 -4.60
C LEU A 190 -9.52 7.69 -4.92
N VAL A 191 -9.02 8.80 -4.43
CA VAL A 191 -7.60 9.18 -4.52
C VAL A 191 -7.06 9.49 -3.13
N ILE A 192 -6.01 8.80 -2.74
CA ILE A 192 -5.22 9.06 -1.53
C ILE A 192 -3.79 9.34 -2.01
N ASP A 193 -3.41 10.61 -2.14
CA ASP A 193 -2.17 10.99 -2.81
C ASP A 193 -1.33 11.99 -2.01
N GLY A 194 -0.04 11.68 -1.89
CA GLY A 194 0.94 12.58 -1.29
C GLY A 194 0.76 12.82 0.20
N ASN A 195 0.02 11.96 0.92
CA ASN A 195 -0.14 12.10 2.37
C ASN A 195 1.08 11.54 3.11
N GLU A 196 1.36 12.06 4.29
CA GLU A 196 2.30 11.50 5.26
C GLU A 196 1.51 10.91 6.43
N VAL A 197 1.73 9.61 6.73
CA VAL A 197 1.00 8.87 7.77
C VAL A 197 2.01 8.20 8.69
N HIS A 198 2.14 8.71 9.92
CA HIS A 198 3.28 8.30 10.76
C HIS A 198 3.03 8.37 12.27
N HIS A 199 3.91 7.70 13.04
CA HIS A 199 3.90 7.66 14.50
C HIS A 199 2.56 7.19 15.07
N LEU A 200 1.98 6.16 14.44
CA LEU A 200 0.72 5.57 14.88
C LEU A 200 0.95 4.39 15.81
N LYS A 201 -0.05 4.13 16.66
CA LYS A 201 -0.25 2.86 17.36
C LYS A 201 -1.64 2.36 17.03
N THR A 202 -1.70 1.43 16.11
CA THR A 202 -2.97 1.02 15.50
C THR A 202 -3.63 -0.16 16.20
N GLY A 203 -2.95 -0.75 17.18
CA GLY A 203 -3.47 -1.96 17.83
C GLY A 203 -3.49 -3.12 16.84
N SER A 204 -4.66 -3.67 16.55
CA SER A 204 -4.82 -4.76 15.58
C SER A 204 -5.07 -4.29 14.15
N SER A 205 -4.97 -2.97 13.88
CA SER A 205 -5.35 -2.37 12.59
C SER A 205 -4.19 -1.71 11.86
N GLU A 206 -4.49 -1.04 10.77
CA GLU A 206 -3.60 -0.59 9.73
C GLU A 206 -3.38 0.94 9.77
N SER A 207 -2.28 1.40 9.18
CA SER A 207 -2.01 2.85 9.09
C SER A 207 -2.84 3.52 8.00
N LEU A 208 -2.92 2.91 6.82
CA LEU A 208 -3.73 3.34 5.69
C LEU A 208 -4.45 2.12 5.11
N VAL A 209 -5.77 2.13 5.09
CA VAL A 209 -6.55 0.95 4.68
C VAL A 209 -7.71 1.29 3.74
N VAL A 210 -7.96 0.37 2.80
CA VAL A 210 -9.14 0.33 1.93
C VAL A 210 -9.80 -1.03 2.07
N ASN A 211 -11.06 -1.09 2.52
CA ASN A 211 -11.74 -2.32 2.90
C ASN A 211 -13.18 -2.40 2.38
N GLY A 212 -13.62 -3.59 1.98
CA GLY A 212 -14.99 -3.90 1.58
C GLY A 212 -15.36 -3.39 0.19
N ASN A 213 -16.55 -2.87 0.01
CA ASN A 213 -17.06 -2.46 -1.30
C ASN A 213 -16.42 -1.16 -1.80
N VAL A 214 -15.15 -1.23 -2.13
CA VAL A 214 -14.37 -0.11 -2.71
C VAL A 214 -13.80 -0.53 -4.06
N THR A 215 -13.90 0.33 -5.06
CA THR A 215 -13.42 0.05 -6.42
C THR A 215 -12.86 1.31 -7.08
N ASN A 216 -11.98 1.13 -8.09
CA ASN A 216 -11.35 2.23 -8.81
C ASN A 216 -10.70 3.26 -7.87
N PHE A 217 -9.73 2.79 -7.08
CA PHE A 217 -8.99 3.63 -6.14
C PHE A 217 -7.51 3.77 -6.51
N ARG A 218 -6.90 4.84 -6.05
CA ARG A 218 -5.46 5.07 -6.15
C ARG A 218 -4.90 5.51 -4.81
N ILE A 219 -3.88 4.80 -4.35
CA ILE A 219 -3.05 5.13 -3.18
C ILE A 219 -1.66 5.44 -3.72
N THR A 220 -1.33 6.72 -3.87
CA THR A 220 -0.16 7.14 -4.63
C THR A 220 0.71 8.16 -3.91
N HIS A 221 2.03 8.02 -4.06
CA HIS A 221 3.03 8.96 -3.55
C HIS A 221 2.90 9.30 -2.05
N ASN A 222 2.31 8.41 -1.25
CA ASN A 222 2.22 8.59 0.18
C ASN A 222 3.54 8.17 0.85
N VAL A 223 3.85 8.78 1.99
CA VAL A 223 4.94 8.39 2.87
C VAL A 223 4.31 7.80 4.13
N VAL A 224 4.49 6.50 4.35
CA VAL A 224 3.90 5.78 5.50
C VAL A 224 5.03 5.20 6.33
N HIS A 225 5.20 5.68 7.56
CA HIS A 225 6.39 5.32 8.32
C HIS A 225 6.24 5.43 9.84
N ASP A 226 7.17 4.79 10.55
CA ASP A 226 7.24 4.82 12.03
C ASP A 226 5.90 4.41 12.68
N ASN A 227 5.25 3.38 12.14
CA ASN A 227 3.98 2.87 12.64
C ASN A 227 4.14 1.45 13.20
N ASN A 228 3.33 1.10 14.17
CA ASN A 228 3.47 -0.18 14.84
C ASN A 228 2.40 -1.20 14.48
N ASN A 229 2.07 -1.32 13.26
CA ASN A 229 1.39 -2.41 12.56
C ASN A 229 1.38 -2.07 11.06
N ILE A 230 0.55 -2.72 10.26
CA ILE A 230 0.53 -2.68 8.79
C ILE A 230 0.56 -1.23 8.25
N GLY A 231 1.41 -1.01 7.23
CA GLY A 231 1.54 0.28 6.55
C GLY A 231 0.36 0.61 5.66
N ILE A 232 0.22 -0.10 4.54
CA ILE A 232 -0.89 0.05 3.59
C ILE A 232 -1.58 -1.30 3.42
N ASP A 233 -2.91 -1.35 3.58
CA ASP A 233 -3.68 -2.57 3.41
C ASP A 233 -4.87 -2.41 2.46
N VAL A 234 -5.14 -3.47 1.69
CA VAL A 234 -6.26 -3.56 0.74
C VAL A 234 -7.04 -4.84 1.01
N ILE A 235 -8.18 -4.70 1.66
CA ILE A 235 -8.88 -5.78 2.34
C ILE A 235 -10.16 -6.22 1.63
N GLY A 236 -10.46 -7.50 1.74
CA GLY A 236 -11.72 -8.10 1.35
C GLY A 236 -12.17 -9.20 2.32
N PHE A 237 -13.48 -9.47 2.30
CA PHE A 237 -14.13 -10.58 3.00
C PHE A 237 -14.21 -10.47 4.53
N GLU A 238 -13.97 -9.32 5.09
CA GLU A 238 -14.13 -9.04 6.52
C GLU A 238 -15.56 -8.71 6.95
N HIS A 239 -16.55 -8.98 6.11
CA HIS A 239 -17.95 -8.60 6.37
C HIS A 239 -18.16 -7.09 6.50
N THR A 240 -17.31 -6.30 5.89
CA THR A 240 -17.42 -4.84 5.82
C THR A 240 -18.64 -4.42 5.01
N ALA A 241 -18.83 -5.02 3.84
CA ALA A 241 -20.08 -4.90 3.08
C ALA A 241 -21.01 -6.08 3.39
N PRO A 242 -22.33 -5.83 3.56
CA PRO A 242 -23.28 -6.90 3.89
C PRO A 242 -23.45 -7.97 2.80
N ASP A 243 -23.19 -7.63 1.53
CA ASP A 243 -23.21 -8.58 0.41
C ASP A 243 -21.79 -9.14 0.18
N PRO A 244 -21.56 -10.45 0.42
CA PRO A 244 -20.25 -11.06 0.22
C PRO A 244 -19.75 -11.02 -1.21
N ALA A 245 -20.59 -10.75 -2.19
CA ALA A 245 -20.20 -10.66 -3.60
C ALA A 245 -19.46 -9.35 -3.93
N VAL A 246 -19.62 -8.34 -3.09
CA VAL A 246 -18.97 -7.02 -3.24
C VAL A 246 -18.06 -6.66 -2.06
N ASP A 247 -17.99 -7.51 -1.04
CA ASP A 247 -17.16 -7.32 0.15
C ASP A 247 -15.69 -7.59 -0.17
N GLN A 248 -15.14 -6.80 -1.09
CA GLN A 248 -13.79 -6.97 -1.59
C GLN A 248 -13.31 -5.68 -2.28
N ALA A 249 -12.23 -5.10 -1.80
CA ALA A 249 -11.56 -3.98 -2.45
C ALA A 249 -10.95 -4.46 -3.79
N ARG A 250 -11.15 -3.69 -4.85
CA ARG A 250 -10.83 -4.12 -6.22
C ARG A 250 -10.57 -3.00 -7.20
N ASP A 251 -9.94 -3.36 -8.34
CA ASP A 251 -9.70 -2.45 -9.46
C ASP A 251 -8.93 -1.20 -9.02
N GLY A 252 -7.85 -1.39 -8.26
CA GLY A 252 -7.10 -0.31 -7.63
C GLY A 252 -5.62 -0.30 -7.97
N ALA A 253 -4.95 0.77 -7.55
CA ALA A 253 -3.50 0.90 -7.65
C ALA A 253 -2.88 1.43 -6.34
N VAL A 254 -1.75 0.83 -5.96
CA VAL A 254 -0.87 1.26 -4.87
C VAL A 254 0.48 1.54 -5.49
N SER A 255 0.82 2.81 -5.77
CA SER A 255 1.99 3.11 -6.59
C SER A 255 2.78 4.34 -6.14
N GLY A 256 4.11 4.26 -6.29
CA GLY A 256 5.01 5.38 -5.97
C GLY A 256 5.06 5.73 -4.49
N ASN A 257 4.64 4.84 -3.58
CA ASN A 257 4.66 5.12 -2.15
C ASN A 257 6.04 4.79 -1.56
N LEU A 258 6.42 5.50 -0.51
CA LEU A 258 7.56 5.20 0.34
C LEU A 258 7.02 4.67 1.68
N VAL A 259 7.37 3.41 2.01
CA VAL A 259 6.89 2.74 3.22
C VAL A 259 8.08 2.20 4.02
N TYR A 260 8.25 2.65 5.27
CA TYR A 260 9.41 2.24 6.05
C TYR A 260 9.19 2.31 7.57
N ASN A 261 10.03 1.60 8.34
CA ASN A 261 9.93 1.50 9.80
C ASN A 261 8.52 1.07 10.24
N ILE A 262 8.02 -0.01 9.64
CA ILE A 262 6.73 -0.62 9.97
C ILE A 262 6.99 -1.94 10.67
N THR A 263 6.61 -2.05 11.94
CA THR A 263 6.81 -3.29 12.70
C THR A 263 5.76 -3.47 13.78
N SER A 264 5.26 -4.67 13.93
CA SER A 264 4.39 -5.01 15.07
C SER A 264 5.15 -5.25 16.38
N ARG A 265 6.48 -5.24 16.35
CA ARG A 265 7.30 -5.38 17.56
C ARG A 265 7.02 -4.24 18.54
N GLY A 266 6.62 -4.59 19.75
CA GLY A 266 6.23 -3.63 20.78
C GLY A 266 4.83 -3.04 20.63
N ASN A 267 4.04 -3.51 19.66
CA ASN A 267 2.61 -3.24 19.60
C ASN A 267 1.90 -3.95 20.77
N PRO A 268 1.02 -3.28 21.53
CA PRO A 268 0.29 -3.90 22.63
C PRO A 268 -0.51 -5.15 22.23
N ALA A 269 -1.03 -5.22 21.00
CA ALA A 269 -1.78 -6.36 20.47
C ALA A 269 -0.89 -7.55 20.07
N TYR A 270 0.31 -7.29 19.56
CA TYR A 270 1.21 -8.30 18.97
C TYR A 270 2.44 -8.60 19.84
N ARG A 271 2.74 -7.78 20.85
CA ARG A 271 3.88 -7.96 21.75
C ARG A 271 5.22 -7.84 21.03
N ASN A 272 5.91 -8.96 20.82
CA ASN A 272 7.22 -9.02 20.15
C ASN A 272 7.17 -9.75 18.80
N ASP A 273 5.99 -10.07 18.31
CA ASP A 273 5.85 -10.69 17.00
C ASP A 273 6.19 -9.66 15.90
N GLU A 274 6.87 -10.10 14.87
CA GLU A 274 7.19 -9.33 13.66
C GLU A 274 6.29 -9.87 12.54
N SER A 275 5.11 -9.28 12.40
CA SER A 275 4.04 -9.75 11.49
C SER A 275 3.31 -8.63 10.77
N SER A 276 3.85 -7.40 10.78
CA SER A 276 3.29 -6.30 10.02
C SER A 276 3.83 -6.27 8.60
N ASP A 277 3.07 -5.66 7.72
CA ASP A 277 3.42 -5.54 6.31
C ASP A 277 3.68 -4.08 5.94
N GLY A 278 4.62 -3.88 5.01
CA GLY A 278 4.73 -2.59 4.33
C GLY A 278 3.49 -2.34 3.47
N ILE A 279 3.21 -3.27 2.55
CA ILE A 279 1.99 -3.29 1.73
C ILE A 279 1.37 -4.69 1.80
N TYR A 280 0.14 -4.77 2.26
CA TYR A 280 -0.64 -6.00 2.33
C TYR A 280 -1.85 -5.96 1.40
N VAL A 281 -2.15 -7.06 0.75
CA VAL A 281 -3.43 -7.30 0.10
C VAL A 281 -4.06 -8.52 0.73
N ASP A 282 -4.98 -8.31 1.67
CA ASP A 282 -5.77 -9.36 2.32
C ASP A 282 -7.12 -9.55 1.62
N GLY A 283 -7.16 -10.44 0.66
CA GLY A 283 -8.40 -10.76 -0.04
C GLY A 283 -8.81 -9.76 -1.14
N GLY A 284 -8.00 -8.76 -1.46
CA GLY A 284 -8.24 -7.84 -2.58
C GLY A 284 -8.13 -8.51 -3.95
N THR A 285 -8.63 -7.87 -5.01
CA THR A 285 -8.53 -8.41 -6.38
C THR A 285 -8.30 -7.34 -7.45
N ARG A 286 -7.56 -7.68 -8.52
CA ARG A 286 -7.22 -6.79 -9.65
C ARG A 286 -6.59 -5.48 -9.17
N ILE A 287 -5.48 -5.60 -8.46
CA ILE A 287 -4.74 -4.48 -7.88
C ILE A 287 -3.34 -4.44 -8.47
N LEU A 288 -2.92 -3.25 -8.83
CA LEU A 288 -1.57 -2.95 -9.27
C LEU A 288 -0.76 -2.38 -8.10
N ILE A 289 0.37 -3.01 -7.77
CA ILE A 289 1.35 -2.54 -6.79
C ILE A 289 2.63 -2.26 -7.55
N GLU A 290 2.94 -0.99 -7.82
CA GLU A 290 4.11 -0.67 -8.64
C GLU A 290 4.89 0.55 -8.16
N GLN A 291 6.18 0.55 -8.46
CA GLN A 291 7.05 1.69 -8.22
C GLN A 291 7.08 2.14 -6.74
N ASN A 292 6.84 1.23 -5.79
CA ASN A 292 6.97 1.53 -4.38
C ASN A 292 8.40 1.25 -3.89
N VAL A 293 8.85 2.02 -2.91
CA VAL A 293 10.07 1.77 -2.16
C VAL A 293 9.67 1.37 -0.74
N ILE A 294 10.07 0.16 -0.33
CA ILE A 294 9.64 -0.44 0.93
C ILE A 294 10.89 -0.95 1.67
N HIS A 295 11.09 -0.53 2.92
CA HIS A 295 12.26 -0.97 3.68
C HIS A 295 12.07 -0.89 5.19
N ASP A 296 12.86 -1.68 5.92
CA ASP A 296 12.82 -1.73 7.39
C ASP A 296 11.38 -1.98 7.90
N VAL A 297 10.73 -2.98 7.30
CA VAL A 297 9.36 -3.44 7.64
C VAL A 297 9.40 -4.91 8.04
N ASP A 298 8.33 -5.48 8.64
CA ASP A 298 8.38 -6.91 8.96
C ASP A 298 8.27 -7.74 7.66
N PHE A 299 7.22 -7.58 6.86
CA PHE A 299 7.10 -8.11 5.49
C PHE A 299 7.06 -6.95 4.49
N GLY A 300 7.80 -7.04 3.40
CA GLY A 300 7.78 -5.99 2.37
C GLY A 300 6.43 -5.86 1.68
N ILE A 301 6.07 -6.85 0.87
CA ILE A 301 4.75 -7.00 0.25
C ILE A 301 4.19 -8.37 0.63
N GLU A 302 2.99 -8.41 1.17
CA GLU A 302 2.26 -9.66 1.35
C GLU A 302 0.99 -9.70 0.48
N LEU A 303 0.81 -10.84 -0.22
CA LEU A 303 -0.37 -11.15 -1.01
C LEU A 303 -0.99 -12.41 -0.42
N ALA A 304 -1.97 -12.26 0.46
CA ALA A 304 -2.59 -13.37 1.16
C ALA A 304 -4.09 -13.17 1.31
N SER A 305 -4.80 -14.16 1.77
CA SER A 305 -6.15 -13.99 2.29
C SER A 305 -6.29 -14.72 3.62
N GLU A 306 -6.76 -14.03 4.62
CA GLU A 306 -7.03 -14.59 5.93
C GLU A 306 -8.30 -15.43 5.98
N HIS A 307 -9.17 -15.31 4.99
CA HIS A 307 -10.51 -15.91 4.98
C HIS A 307 -10.54 -17.24 4.21
N GLN A 308 -10.91 -18.30 4.91
CA GLN A 308 -11.00 -19.66 4.32
C GLN A 308 -11.87 -19.66 3.05
N ASN A 309 -11.39 -20.33 1.99
CA ASN A 309 -12.02 -20.41 0.67
C ASN A 309 -12.18 -19.04 -0.04
N ARG A 310 -11.41 -18.03 0.34
CA ARG A 310 -11.32 -16.73 -0.30
C ARG A 310 -9.92 -16.50 -0.86
N ALA A 311 -9.83 -15.70 -1.89
CA ALA A 311 -8.57 -15.45 -2.58
C ALA A 311 -8.20 -13.98 -2.64
N THR A 312 -6.93 -13.70 -2.41
CA THR A 312 -6.24 -12.57 -3.02
C THR A 312 -5.89 -12.97 -4.44
N SER A 313 -6.35 -12.23 -5.45
CA SER A 313 -6.27 -12.69 -6.82
C SER A 313 -6.03 -11.59 -7.84
N TYR A 314 -5.33 -11.95 -8.94
CA TYR A 314 -5.04 -11.02 -10.03
C TYR A 314 -4.31 -9.76 -9.55
N ILE A 315 -3.40 -9.91 -8.59
CA ILE A 315 -2.54 -8.83 -8.13
C ILE A 315 -1.30 -8.80 -9.01
N MET A 316 -0.85 -7.60 -9.35
CA MET A 316 0.40 -7.37 -10.06
C MET A 316 1.33 -6.52 -9.21
N ALA A 317 2.37 -7.13 -8.66
CA ALA A 317 3.45 -6.44 -7.95
C ALA A 317 4.66 -6.33 -8.86
N ARG A 318 4.96 -5.11 -9.34
CA ARG A 318 6.05 -4.90 -10.31
C ARG A 318 6.84 -3.63 -10.06
N ASN A 319 8.09 -3.66 -10.47
CA ASN A 319 8.97 -2.49 -10.42
C ASN A 319 9.08 -1.89 -9.01
N ASN A 320 8.96 -2.70 -7.94
CA ASN A 320 9.13 -2.27 -6.57
C ASN A 320 10.56 -2.55 -6.09
N LEU A 321 11.06 -1.71 -5.21
CA LEU A 321 12.30 -1.90 -4.48
C LEU A 321 11.97 -2.26 -3.03
N ILE A 322 12.43 -3.44 -2.58
CA ILE A 322 12.13 -3.97 -1.25
C ILE A 322 13.44 -4.41 -0.60
N TYR A 323 13.81 -3.81 0.52
CA TYR A 323 15.06 -4.15 1.19
C TYR A 323 14.98 -4.06 2.71
N HIS A 324 15.81 -4.87 3.36
CA HIS A 324 15.97 -4.94 4.81
C HIS A 324 14.67 -5.24 5.59
N SER A 325 13.72 -5.95 4.98
CA SER A 325 12.55 -6.44 5.72
C SER A 325 12.99 -7.45 6.79
N HIS A 326 12.32 -7.42 7.95
CA HIS A 326 12.70 -8.26 9.09
C HIS A 326 12.42 -9.74 8.85
N THR A 327 11.32 -10.04 8.15
CA THR A 327 10.83 -11.42 7.94
C THR A 327 10.95 -11.88 6.48
N ALA A 328 10.40 -11.14 5.52
CA ALA A 328 10.50 -11.50 4.10
C ALA A 328 10.39 -10.27 3.19
N GLY A 329 11.02 -10.32 2.01
CA GLY A 329 10.83 -9.28 0.99
C GLY A 329 9.43 -9.32 0.40
N VAL A 330 9.04 -10.47 -0.17
CA VAL A 330 7.68 -10.73 -0.67
C VAL A 330 7.17 -12.03 -0.09
N SER A 331 5.90 -12.03 0.37
CA SER A 331 5.19 -13.21 0.86
C SER A 331 3.90 -13.40 0.07
N ILE A 332 3.61 -14.64 -0.35
CA ILE A 332 2.35 -14.99 -1.02
C ILE A 332 1.74 -16.25 -0.43
N GLY A 333 0.40 -16.38 -0.48
CA GLY A 333 -0.34 -17.52 0.07
C GLY A 333 -1.01 -17.23 1.40
N GLY A 334 -1.87 -18.10 1.88
CA GLY A 334 -2.43 -18.00 3.24
C GLY A 334 -1.38 -18.38 4.29
N TYR A 335 -1.33 -17.71 5.40
CA TYR A 335 -0.33 -17.96 6.45
C TYR A 335 -0.50 -19.31 7.18
N ALA A 336 -1.62 -19.99 6.99
CA ALA A 336 -1.88 -21.32 7.51
C ALA A 336 -2.74 -22.15 6.52
N PRO A 337 -2.70 -23.49 6.62
CA PRO A 337 -3.44 -24.38 5.68
C PRO A 337 -4.97 -24.13 5.65
N GLU A 338 -5.54 -23.69 6.76
CA GLU A 338 -6.97 -23.41 6.91
C GLU A 338 -7.39 -22.00 6.48
N ARG A 339 -6.43 -21.17 6.06
CA ARG A 339 -6.68 -19.81 5.58
C ARG A 339 -7.04 -19.78 4.10
N GLY A 340 -7.24 -18.59 3.58
CA GLY A 340 -7.49 -18.34 2.17
C GLY A 340 -6.30 -18.66 1.28
N HIS A 341 -6.29 -18.17 0.07
CA HIS A 341 -5.26 -18.49 -0.92
C HIS A 341 -4.88 -17.30 -1.79
N THR A 342 -3.78 -17.47 -2.53
CA THR A 342 -3.29 -16.52 -3.54
C THR A 342 -3.38 -17.15 -4.91
N ASP A 343 -4.01 -16.47 -5.86
CA ASP A 343 -4.36 -17.03 -7.17
C ASP A 343 -4.15 -16.03 -8.31
N HIS A 344 -3.45 -16.42 -9.37
CA HIS A 344 -3.16 -15.60 -10.55
C HIS A 344 -2.45 -14.27 -10.22
N CYS A 345 -1.59 -14.25 -9.22
CA CYS A 345 -0.79 -13.07 -8.89
C CYS A 345 0.54 -13.09 -9.63
N ILE A 346 1.03 -11.91 -10.00
CA ILE A 346 2.25 -11.71 -10.78
C ILE A 346 3.20 -10.82 -9.99
N VAL A 347 4.38 -11.35 -9.68
CA VAL A 347 5.47 -10.64 -9.01
C VAL A 347 6.64 -10.53 -10.00
N VAL A 348 6.83 -9.37 -10.61
CA VAL A 348 7.74 -9.22 -11.75
C VAL A 348 8.56 -7.94 -11.71
N ASN A 349 9.82 -8.04 -12.13
CA ASN A 349 10.71 -6.87 -12.20
C ASN A 349 10.86 -6.11 -10.86
N ASN A 350 10.84 -6.81 -9.73
CA ASN A 350 11.15 -6.21 -8.44
C ASN A 350 12.63 -6.44 -8.08
N THR A 351 13.15 -5.62 -7.19
CA THR A 351 14.46 -5.84 -6.56
C THR A 351 14.24 -6.13 -5.09
N LEU A 352 14.63 -7.33 -4.65
CA LEU A 352 14.62 -7.78 -3.27
C LEU A 352 16.06 -7.83 -2.77
N TYR A 353 16.38 -7.10 -1.70
CA TYR A 353 17.75 -6.97 -1.22
C TYR A 353 17.85 -7.14 0.30
N GLU A 354 18.60 -8.17 0.71
CA GLU A 354 18.93 -8.47 2.12
C GLU A 354 17.73 -8.41 3.07
N ASN A 355 16.63 -9.05 2.68
CA ASN A 355 15.47 -9.23 3.56
C ASN A 355 15.70 -10.43 4.51
N ASP A 356 14.71 -10.78 5.36
CA ASP A 356 14.83 -11.76 6.45
C ASP A 356 15.95 -11.40 7.45
N THR A 357 16.06 -10.10 7.79
CA THR A 357 17.11 -9.60 8.68
C THR A 357 17.02 -10.13 10.10
N SER A 358 15.81 -10.48 10.57
CA SER A 358 15.57 -11.16 11.87
C SER A 358 15.84 -12.66 11.83
N ALA A 359 16.26 -13.18 10.68
CA ALA A 359 16.64 -14.57 10.53
C ALA A 359 15.50 -15.57 10.85
N THR A 360 14.29 -15.23 10.43
CA THR A 360 13.09 -16.05 10.66
C THR A 360 13.09 -17.33 9.82
N GLY A 361 13.84 -17.34 8.72
CA GLY A 361 13.91 -18.42 7.74
C GLY A 361 12.88 -18.29 6.63
N SER A 362 12.36 -17.10 6.40
CA SER A 362 11.41 -16.78 5.31
C SER A 362 12.11 -16.44 3.99
N GLY A 363 13.31 -15.85 4.07
CA GLY A 363 14.12 -15.48 2.92
C GLY A 363 13.60 -14.25 2.16
N GLU A 364 14.06 -14.10 0.92
CA GLU A 364 13.67 -12.96 0.09
C GLU A 364 12.25 -13.11 -0.46
N PHE A 365 11.86 -14.34 -0.85
CA PHE A 365 10.56 -14.68 -1.37
C PHE A 365 9.95 -15.86 -0.61
N GLN A 366 8.85 -15.60 0.07
CA GLN A 366 8.12 -16.60 0.84
C GLN A 366 6.86 -17.06 0.11
N MET A 367 6.75 -18.36 -0.13
CA MET A 367 5.55 -19.03 -0.58
C MET A 367 4.93 -19.80 0.57
N GLN A 368 3.76 -19.40 1.02
CA GLN A 368 3.07 -19.98 2.16
C GLN A 368 2.11 -21.12 1.72
N TRP A 369 0.90 -21.17 2.23
CA TRP A 369 -0.08 -22.21 1.95
C TRP A 369 -1.08 -21.77 0.86
N ASN A 370 -1.70 -22.74 0.19
CA ASN A 370 -2.87 -22.53 -0.68
C ASN A 370 -2.60 -21.51 -1.81
N MET A 371 -1.69 -21.85 -2.70
CA MET A 371 -1.37 -20.99 -3.85
C MET A 371 -1.60 -21.72 -5.16
N ALA A 372 -1.97 -20.99 -6.22
CA ALA A 372 -2.05 -21.54 -7.56
C ALA A 372 -1.86 -20.48 -8.65
N ASP A 373 -1.22 -20.91 -9.75
CA ASP A 373 -1.12 -20.16 -11.00
C ASP A 373 -0.49 -18.75 -10.85
N ASN A 374 0.44 -18.58 -9.90
CA ASN A 374 1.18 -17.33 -9.70
C ASN A 374 2.44 -17.30 -10.58
N ILE A 375 3.02 -16.12 -10.77
CA ILE A 375 4.24 -15.89 -11.56
C ILE A 375 5.24 -15.09 -10.73
N PHE A 376 6.52 -15.52 -10.75
CA PHE A 376 7.64 -14.81 -10.15
C PHE A 376 8.80 -14.78 -11.17
N GLU A 377 8.94 -13.67 -11.92
CA GLU A 377 9.89 -13.55 -13.02
C GLU A 377 10.58 -12.19 -13.07
N ASN A 378 11.74 -12.15 -13.71
CA ASN A 378 12.52 -10.92 -13.91
C ASN A 378 12.87 -10.16 -12.61
N ASN A 379 12.91 -10.83 -11.46
CA ASN A 379 13.26 -10.19 -10.19
C ASN A 379 14.76 -10.33 -9.91
N ILE A 380 15.36 -9.32 -9.28
CA ILE A 380 16.65 -9.46 -8.61
C ILE A 380 16.38 -9.93 -7.18
N VAL A 381 17.00 -11.03 -6.80
CA VAL A 381 16.91 -11.65 -5.48
C VAL A 381 18.31 -11.70 -4.88
N TYR A 382 18.65 -10.67 -4.12
CA TYR A 382 19.96 -10.56 -3.43
C TYR A 382 19.76 -10.93 -1.96
N ALA A 383 20.07 -12.16 -1.62
CA ALA A 383 19.88 -12.65 -0.25
C ALA A 383 21.00 -12.21 0.70
N GLY A 384 20.62 -11.93 1.93
CA GLY A 384 21.51 -11.58 3.02
C GLY A 384 22.52 -12.69 3.37
N PRO A 385 23.29 -12.55 4.46
CA PRO A 385 24.42 -13.45 4.80
C PRO A 385 24.06 -14.95 4.92
N ARG A 386 22.78 -15.27 5.18
CA ARG A 386 22.29 -16.66 5.28
C ARG A 386 22.08 -17.32 3.92
N CYS A 387 22.10 -16.55 2.85
CA CYS A 387 21.90 -17.01 1.48
C CYS A 387 20.59 -17.79 1.28
N LEU A 388 19.54 -17.47 2.03
CA LEU A 388 18.20 -18.04 1.87
C LEU A 388 17.44 -17.24 0.81
N MET A 389 17.23 -17.85 -0.35
CA MET A 389 16.54 -17.22 -1.47
C MET A 389 15.03 -17.26 -1.29
N THR A 390 14.51 -18.47 -1.04
CA THR A 390 13.07 -18.67 -0.92
C THR A 390 12.72 -19.66 0.20
N LEU A 391 11.55 -19.44 0.81
CA LEU A 391 10.87 -20.45 1.61
C LEU A 391 9.60 -20.87 0.86
N ASN A 392 9.42 -22.17 0.64
CA ASN A 392 8.21 -22.73 0.02
C ASN A 392 7.54 -23.72 0.96
N ARG A 393 6.42 -23.36 1.56
CA ARG A 393 5.57 -24.21 2.41
C ARG A 393 4.43 -24.87 1.64
N SER A 394 4.21 -24.48 0.38
CA SER A 394 3.09 -24.99 -0.40
C SER A 394 3.19 -26.50 -0.62
N GLN A 395 2.06 -27.16 -0.55
CA GLN A 395 1.95 -28.54 -1.05
C GLN A 395 1.79 -28.47 -2.57
N VAL A 396 2.66 -29.16 -3.29
CA VAL A 396 2.64 -29.14 -4.76
C VAL A 396 1.44 -29.96 -5.24
N ASP A 397 0.41 -29.29 -5.76
CA ASP A 397 -0.54 -29.94 -6.66
C ASP A 397 0.13 -30.07 -8.05
N LYS A 398 0.31 -31.30 -8.51
CA LYS A 398 0.93 -31.56 -9.81
C LYS A 398 0.14 -31.01 -10.99
N ASN A 399 -1.12 -30.69 -10.80
CA ASN A 399 -2.01 -30.17 -11.85
C ASN A 399 -2.09 -28.63 -11.85
N ARG A 400 -1.73 -27.99 -10.75
CA ARG A 400 -1.69 -26.53 -10.60
C ARG A 400 -0.43 -26.15 -9.81
N PRO A 401 0.64 -25.72 -10.49
CA PRO A 401 1.83 -25.29 -9.79
C PRO A 401 1.52 -24.07 -8.92
N PRO A 402 2.15 -23.92 -7.75
CA PRO A 402 1.96 -22.76 -6.88
C PRO A 402 2.40 -21.47 -7.56
N ALA A 403 3.49 -21.53 -8.30
CA ALA A 403 4.01 -20.42 -9.11
C ALA A 403 4.89 -20.93 -10.25
N ILE A 404 4.92 -20.19 -11.36
CA ILE A 404 5.99 -20.25 -12.36
C ILE A 404 7.11 -19.35 -11.86
N ILE A 405 8.32 -19.89 -11.75
CA ILE A 405 9.49 -19.17 -11.27
C ILE A 405 10.58 -19.32 -12.31
N ASP A 406 10.94 -18.22 -13.00
CA ASP A 406 11.98 -18.22 -14.02
C ASP A 406 12.50 -16.81 -14.33
N HIS A 407 13.56 -16.71 -15.13
CA HIS A 407 14.16 -15.44 -15.59
C HIS A 407 14.58 -14.49 -14.46
N ASN A 408 14.90 -15.00 -13.26
CA ASN A 408 15.35 -14.20 -12.13
C ASN A 408 16.87 -14.11 -12.07
N LEU A 409 17.40 -13.09 -11.41
CA LEU A 409 18.79 -12.96 -11.07
C LEU A 409 18.98 -13.14 -9.56
N TYR A 410 19.63 -14.24 -9.20
CA TYR A 410 19.92 -14.58 -7.80
C TYR A 410 21.35 -14.23 -7.42
N TYR A 411 21.54 -13.81 -6.18
CA TYR A 411 22.87 -13.61 -5.62
C TYR A 411 22.88 -13.70 -4.09
N CYS A 412 23.98 -14.14 -3.54
CA CYS A 412 24.41 -13.89 -2.16
C CYS A 412 25.94 -13.94 -2.09
N VAL A 413 26.50 -13.26 -1.11
CA VAL A 413 27.97 -13.10 -0.96
C VAL A 413 28.71 -14.42 -0.85
N SER A 414 28.10 -15.45 -0.22
CA SER A 414 28.69 -16.79 -0.09
C SER A 414 28.67 -17.63 -1.38
N GLY A 415 28.03 -17.13 -2.43
CA GLY A 415 28.01 -17.68 -3.78
C GLY A 415 27.00 -18.81 -4.01
N ALA A 416 26.85 -19.21 -5.27
CA ALA A 416 25.84 -20.15 -5.77
C ALA A 416 25.81 -21.51 -5.04
N ARG A 417 26.94 -21.99 -4.54
CA ARG A 417 27.00 -23.28 -3.82
C ARG A 417 26.45 -23.22 -2.41
N ALA A 418 26.43 -22.03 -1.79
CA ALA A 418 25.93 -21.81 -0.45
C ALA A 418 24.46 -21.36 -0.43
N SER A 419 23.92 -20.96 -1.59
CA SER A 419 22.53 -20.52 -1.70
C SER A 419 21.55 -21.62 -1.36
N THR A 420 20.44 -21.27 -0.69
CA THR A 420 19.46 -22.21 -0.19
C THR A 420 18.05 -21.86 -0.63
N TRP A 421 17.28 -22.90 -0.95
CA TRP A 421 15.84 -22.87 -1.20
C TRP A 421 15.18 -23.83 -0.22
N SER A 422 14.44 -23.31 0.73
CA SER A 422 13.77 -24.13 1.74
C SER A 422 12.41 -24.56 1.22
N GLY A 423 12.17 -25.87 1.17
CA GLY A 423 10.87 -26.43 0.79
C GLY A 423 10.12 -27.01 1.98
N ALA A 424 8.85 -27.32 1.78
CA ALA A 424 7.98 -27.92 2.81
C ALA A 424 8.52 -29.22 3.40
N SER A 425 9.26 -30.01 2.62
CA SER A 425 9.80 -31.32 3.03
C SER A 425 11.31 -31.38 3.08
N ASN A 426 12.01 -30.50 2.38
CA ASN A 426 13.46 -30.51 2.30
C ASN A 426 14.01 -29.16 1.86
N THR A 427 15.24 -28.90 2.24
CA THR A 427 16.01 -27.73 1.78
C THR A 427 16.99 -28.16 0.72
N VAL A 428 17.05 -27.45 -0.40
CA VAL A 428 18.03 -27.64 -1.46
C VAL A 428 19.11 -26.59 -1.32
N THR A 429 20.36 -27.02 -1.26
CA THR A 429 21.52 -26.13 -1.21
C THR A 429 22.29 -26.18 -2.52
N GLY A 430 22.50 -25.04 -3.14
CA GLY A 430 23.19 -24.84 -4.41
C GLY A 430 22.24 -24.64 -5.58
N PHE A 431 22.45 -23.54 -6.34
CA PHE A 431 21.59 -23.11 -7.43
C PHE A 431 21.33 -24.20 -8.47
N ASP A 432 22.40 -24.81 -9.02
CA ASP A 432 22.27 -25.85 -10.03
C ASP A 432 21.45 -27.06 -9.54
N LYS A 433 21.61 -27.41 -8.26
CA LYS A 433 20.84 -28.51 -7.67
C LYS A 433 19.38 -28.14 -7.50
N TYR A 434 19.09 -26.90 -7.16
CA TYR A 434 17.73 -26.40 -7.04
C TYR A 434 17.02 -26.44 -8.40
N VAL A 435 17.64 -25.92 -9.46
CA VAL A 435 17.09 -25.95 -10.83
C VAL A 435 16.78 -27.39 -11.25
N VAL A 436 17.71 -28.33 -11.02
CA VAL A 436 17.51 -29.74 -11.37
C VAL A 436 16.40 -30.39 -10.54
N ALA A 437 16.33 -30.07 -9.24
CA ALA A 437 15.37 -30.71 -8.33
C ALA A 437 13.94 -30.22 -8.55
N THR A 438 13.74 -28.97 -8.90
CA THR A 438 12.40 -28.33 -9.01
C THR A 438 11.93 -28.18 -10.44
N GLY A 439 12.83 -28.01 -11.39
CA GLY A 439 12.55 -27.64 -12.77
C GLY A 439 12.23 -26.16 -12.97
N ASN A 440 12.24 -25.35 -11.90
CA ASN A 440 12.13 -23.89 -11.94
C ASN A 440 13.46 -23.25 -12.34
N ASP A 441 13.43 -21.96 -12.66
CA ASP A 441 14.62 -21.10 -12.85
C ASP A 441 15.60 -21.60 -13.93
N ARG A 442 15.08 -22.25 -14.98
CA ARG A 442 15.92 -22.78 -16.07
C ARG A 442 16.61 -21.69 -16.89
N HIS A 443 16.03 -20.52 -16.93
CA HIS A 443 16.57 -19.34 -17.64
C HIS A 443 17.05 -18.28 -16.67
N SER A 444 17.02 -18.55 -15.37
CA SER A 444 17.54 -17.68 -14.32
C SER A 444 19.06 -17.79 -14.19
N HIS A 445 19.67 -16.77 -13.61
CA HIS A 445 21.13 -16.69 -13.44
C HIS A 445 21.49 -16.51 -11.96
N PHE A 446 22.66 -17.00 -11.58
CA PHE A 446 23.25 -16.71 -10.28
C PHE A 446 24.53 -15.89 -10.50
N SER A 447 24.44 -14.58 -10.30
CA SER A 447 25.56 -13.66 -10.48
C SER A 447 25.33 -12.37 -9.69
N ASP A 448 26.41 -11.71 -9.28
CA ASP A 448 26.33 -10.39 -8.63
C ASP A 448 25.62 -9.39 -9.54
N PRO A 449 24.48 -8.79 -9.11
CA PRO A 449 23.75 -7.80 -9.90
C PRO A 449 24.56 -6.51 -10.14
N ARG A 450 25.66 -6.29 -9.41
CA ARG A 450 26.53 -5.12 -9.51
C ARG A 450 25.79 -3.81 -9.35
N PHE A 451 25.19 -3.64 -8.20
CA PHE A 451 24.60 -2.36 -7.81
C PHE A 451 25.65 -1.26 -7.69
N VAL A 452 25.28 -0.02 -7.94
CA VAL A 452 26.18 1.15 -7.91
C VAL A 452 26.73 1.37 -6.50
N ASP A 453 25.89 1.52 -5.49
CA ASP A 453 26.30 1.71 -4.09
C ASP A 453 25.17 1.27 -3.13
N PRO A 454 24.96 -0.04 -2.93
CA PRO A 454 23.87 -0.53 -2.08
C PRO A 454 24.02 -0.11 -0.60
N ALA A 455 25.26 0.21 -0.16
CA ALA A 455 25.46 0.74 1.19
C ALA A 455 24.89 2.15 1.40
N LYS A 456 24.58 2.85 0.32
CA LYS A 456 23.83 4.13 0.30
C LYS A 456 22.42 4.00 -0.28
N ASN A 457 21.89 2.80 -0.36
CA ASN A 457 20.61 2.49 -0.95
C ASN A 457 20.51 2.87 -2.45
N ASP A 458 21.66 2.89 -3.15
CA ASP A 458 21.71 3.06 -4.60
C ASP A 458 21.77 1.68 -5.29
N PHE A 459 20.61 1.19 -5.68
CA PHE A 459 20.42 -0.10 -6.33
C PHE A 459 20.35 0.00 -7.86
N HIS A 460 20.83 1.09 -8.45
CA HIS A 460 21.01 1.17 -9.89
C HIS A 460 22.07 0.17 -10.38
N LEU A 461 21.93 -0.24 -11.62
CA LEU A 461 22.82 -1.24 -12.22
C LEU A 461 24.06 -0.58 -12.84
N GLN A 462 25.24 -1.10 -12.51
CA GLN A 462 26.48 -0.70 -13.18
C GLN A 462 26.48 -1.14 -14.65
N SER A 463 27.39 -0.58 -15.44
CA SER A 463 27.44 -0.77 -16.91
C SER A 463 27.73 -2.21 -17.38
N ASP A 464 28.26 -3.03 -16.51
CA ASP A 464 28.60 -4.43 -16.73
C ASP A 464 27.76 -5.39 -15.89
N SER A 465 26.62 -4.92 -15.39
CA SER A 465 25.67 -5.76 -14.65
C SER A 465 25.14 -6.90 -15.52
N PRO A 466 25.07 -8.13 -14.99
CA PRO A 466 24.45 -9.25 -15.69
C PRO A 466 22.92 -9.13 -15.81
N ALA A 467 22.28 -8.22 -15.08
CA ALA A 467 20.85 -7.95 -15.17
C ALA A 467 20.48 -7.17 -16.45
N LEU A 468 21.46 -6.53 -17.11
CA LEU A 468 21.20 -5.67 -18.27
C LEU A 468 20.75 -6.48 -19.49
N ALA A 469 19.60 -6.11 -20.05
CA ALA A 469 18.99 -6.76 -21.22
C ALA A 469 18.78 -8.28 -21.08
N ALA A 470 18.68 -8.76 -19.83
CA ALA A 470 18.62 -10.20 -19.51
C ALA A 470 17.21 -10.67 -19.14
N GLY A 471 16.25 -9.76 -18.95
CA GLY A 471 14.85 -10.12 -18.64
C GLY A 471 14.07 -10.56 -19.88
N THR A 472 13.02 -11.34 -19.65
CA THR A 472 12.07 -11.73 -20.71
C THR A 472 10.99 -10.69 -20.90
N THR A 473 10.56 -10.49 -22.15
CA THR A 473 9.38 -9.70 -22.49
C THR A 473 8.16 -10.59 -22.80
N ASP A 474 8.34 -11.91 -22.75
CA ASP A 474 7.32 -12.87 -23.15
C ASP A 474 6.37 -13.13 -21.97
N GLU A 475 5.07 -13.01 -22.22
CA GLU A 475 3.96 -13.42 -21.37
C GLU A 475 3.67 -12.58 -20.10
N VAL A 476 4.55 -11.64 -19.68
CA VAL A 476 4.37 -10.90 -18.42
C VAL A 476 4.20 -9.40 -18.65
N PRO A 477 3.15 -8.76 -18.11
CA PRO A 477 2.96 -7.31 -18.27
C PRO A 477 3.87 -6.52 -17.31
N MET A 478 5.05 -6.14 -17.80
CA MET A 478 6.11 -5.48 -17.04
C MET A 478 5.91 -3.96 -16.82
N GLY A 479 4.85 -3.38 -17.39
CA GLY A 479 4.59 -1.94 -17.32
C GLY A 479 5.33 -1.12 -18.37
N GLU A 480 4.99 0.15 -18.43
CA GLU A 480 5.62 1.09 -19.37
C GLU A 480 6.90 1.71 -18.81
N LEU A 481 6.94 1.90 -17.48
CA LEU A 481 7.99 2.62 -16.77
C LEU A 481 8.63 1.75 -15.68
N ASP A 482 9.89 2.01 -15.40
CA ASP A 482 10.63 1.46 -14.27
C ASP A 482 10.32 2.23 -12.96
N LEU A 483 11.01 1.90 -11.86
CA LEU A 483 10.82 2.55 -10.55
C LEU A 483 10.96 4.08 -10.60
N GLU A 484 11.83 4.61 -11.46
CA GLU A 484 12.08 6.05 -11.56
C GLU A 484 11.40 6.72 -12.77
N GLY A 485 10.47 6.02 -13.43
CA GLY A 485 9.75 6.56 -14.57
C GLY A 485 10.53 6.54 -15.90
N SER A 486 11.59 5.75 -16.01
CA SER A 486 12.26 5.51 -17.28
C SER A 486 11.49 4.45 -18.09
N PRO A 487 11.45 4.56 -19.44
CA PRO A 487 10.79 3.54 -20.27
C PRO A 487 11.37 2.15 -20.03
N ARG A 488 10.50 1.18 -19.70
CA ARG A 488 10.88 -0.17 -19.31
C ARG A 488 11.47 -0.98 -20.46
N VAL A 489 10.89 -0.86 -21.64
CA VAL A 489 11.37 -1.59 -22.82
C VAL A 489 12.29 -0.69 -23.66
N LYS A 490 13.52 -1.13 -23.87
CA LYS A 490 14.50 -0.46 -24.74
C LYS A 490 14.95 -1.40 -25.85
N SER A 491 14.64 -1.04 -27.09
CA SER A 491 15.01 -1.84 -28.29
C SER A 491 14.56 -3.33 -28.16
N GLY A 492 13.37 -3.54 -27.62
CA GLY A 492 12.80 -4.89 -27.40
C GLY A 492 13.42 -5.68 -26.26
N LYS A 493 14.23 -5.06 -25.39
CA LYS A 493 14.88 -5.69 -24.24
C LYS A 493 14.54 -4.99 -22.95
N ILE A 494 14.61 -5.74 -21.85
CA ILE A 494 14.41 -5.23 -20.50
C ILE A 494 15.56 -5.68 -19.59
N ASP A 495 15.85 -4.89 -18.58
CA ASP A 495 16.75 -5.28 -17.52
C ASP A 495 15.96 -6.03 -16.42
N ILE A 496 16.59 -6.98 -15.74
CA ILE A 496 16.02 -7.66 -14.58
C ILE A 496 16.03 -6.70 -13.38
N GLY A 497 14.99 -6.75 -12.53
CA GLY A 497 14.85 -5.88 -11.35
C GLY A 497 14.07 -4.61 -11.62
N CYS A 498 13.96 -3.73 -10.62
CA CYS A 498 13.07 -2.56 -10.65
C CYS A 498 13.59 -1.36 -11.47
N TYR A 499 14.86 -1.33 -11.80
CA TYR A 499 15.46 -0.26 -12.59
C TYR A 499 15.74 -0.68 -14.03
N GLN A 500 15.55 0.24 -14.96
CA GLN A 500 15.98 0.13 -16.34
C GLN A 500 17.14 1.10 -16.57
N ARG A 501 18.28 0.59 -17.03
CA ARG A 501 19.45 1.43 -17.24
C ARG A 501 19.17 2.59 -18.18
N ARG A 502 19.50 3.80 -17.76
CA ARG A 502 19.51 4.99 -18.60
C ARG A 502 20.72 4.90 -19.54
N ILE A 503 20.47 4.94 -20.85
CA ILE A 503 21.55 5.14 -21.80
C ILE A 503 21.90 6.63 -21.72
N TYR A 504 23.02 6.94 -21.06
CA TYR A 504 23.59 8.26 -21.25
C TYR A 504 24.07 8.31 -22.70
N VAL A 505 23.34 8.99 -23.56
CA VAL A 505 23.90 9.43 -24.85
C VAL A 505 24.99 10.42 -24.47
N GLY A 506 26.25 9.99 -24.55
CA GLY A 506 27.38 10.85 -24.30
C GLY A 506 27.27 12.04 -25.25
N SER A 507 27.33 13.22 -24.69
CA SER A 507 27.67 14.41 -25.46
C SER A 507 29.07 14.17 -26.05
N GLU A 508 29.14 13.89 -27.36
CA GLU A 508 30.36 14.07 -28.13
C GLU A 508 30.84 15.52 -28.07
#